data_71bc2f667626cb49148f48c85f7fa575
#
_entry.id   71bc2f667626cb49148f48c85f7fa575
#
_cell.length_a   1.000
_cell.length_b   1.000
_cell.length_c   1.000
_cell.angle_alpha   90.00
_cell.angle_beta   90.00
_cell.angle_gamma   90.00
#
_symmetry.space_group_name_H-M   'P 1'
#
loop_
_entity.id
_entity.type
_entity.pdbx_description
1 polymer ?
#
loop_
_entity_poly.entity_id
_entity_poly.type
_entity_poly.pdbx_seq_one_letter_code
_entity_poly.pdbx_strand_id
1 'polypeptide(L)'
;MLPDSARTAAAPRNPPISSALRAVVDEICGTFARLFAYVGALALIAMLGAAAWNHLDGGDGADFATRPGWTAADGAVPAFSLRLTDQPDKTATYTVLTHAAGGRKDVLRWGERAGRPAAEIEVYRIGPEREGMRNPVGQLASRMGRHAPDLEAAGIVDSRFGPVSLLRQAGTPDGPGACLGFLKTIAVPALRISGWSCQGVALQTRRAAVGCMLNRLTLLSSSSHDPALTELFAQAEPRRTDCDAPGVAKTLNDWISALDNPRLRGPL
;
A
#
# COMPACT_ATOMS: atom_id res chain seq x y z
N MET A 1 13.01 113.59 -14.20
CA MET A 1 12.19 112.97 -13.14
C MET A 1 12.06 111.49 -13.50
N LEU A 2 12.83 110.70 -12.86
CA LEU A 2 12.83 109.25 -13.01
C LEU A 2 12.06 108.65 -11.89
N PRO A 3 11.26 107.57 -12.06
CA PRO A 3 10.93 106.65 -10.98
C PRO A 3 11.69 105.37 -11.11
N ASP A 4 12.10 104.96 -10.00
CA ASP A 4 12.88 103.81 -9.57
C ASP A 4 12.17 102.48 -9.84
N SER A 5 12.84 101.57 -10.49
CA SER A 5 12.30 100.19 -10.70
C SER A 5 12.91 99.26 -9.69
N ALA A 6 12.17 98.95 -8.65
CA ALA A 6 12.53 97.94 -7.68
C ALA A 6 12.36 96.55 -8.29
N ARG A 7 13.48 95.82 -8.51
CA ARG A 7 13.49 94.42 -8.86
C ARG A 7 13.27 93.58 -7.60
N THR A 8 12.11 92.99 -7.51
CA THR A 8 11.81 91.97 -6.49
C THR A 8 12.45 90.63 -6.90
N ALA A 9 13.49 90.21 -6.19
CA ALA A 9 14.12 88.91 -6.36
C ALA A 9 13.17 87.84 -5.82
N ALA A 10 12.72 86.97 -6.68
CA ALA A 10 11.98 85.76 -6.27
C ALA A 10 12.91 84.79 -5.56
N ALA A 11 12.61 84.44 -4.29
CA ALA A 11 13.31 83.44 -3.53
C ALA A 11 13.08 82.02 -4.08
N PRO A 12 14.08 81.16 -4.17
CA PRO A 12 13.91 79.78 -4.61
C PRO A 12 13.00 79.04 -3.64
N ARG A 13 11.86 78.53 -4.14
CA ARG A 13 10.99 77.62 -3.38
C ARG A 13 11.64 76.29 -3.35
N ASN A 14 12.21 75.90 -2.20
CA ASN A 14 12.62 74.54 -1.95
C ASN A 14 11.37 73.63 -1.99
N PRO A 15 11.38 72.50 -2.75
CA PRO A 15 10.24 71.59 -2.77
C PRO A 15 10.04 70.99 -1.36
N PRO A 16 8.81 70.86 -0.91
CA PRO A 16 8.54 70.37 0.44
C PRO A 16 9.04 68.96 0.58
N ILE A 17 9.90 68.71 1.57
CA ILE A 17 10.52 67.40 1.94
C ILE A 17 9.46 66.29 2.03
N SER A 18 8.20 66.66 2.28
CA SER A 18 7.04 65.75 2.34
C SER A 18 6.69 65.04 1.02
N SER A 19 7.02 65.58 -0.13
CA SER A 19 6.73 64.95 -1.44
C SER A 19 7.70 63.83 -1.78
N ALA A 20 8.97 64.00 -1.46
CA ALA A 20 9.99 62.99 -1.66
C ALA A 20 9.80 61.79 -0.69
N LEU A 21 9.44 62.06 0.56
CA LEU A 21 9.13 61.03 1.55
C LEU A 21 7.90 60.22 1.15
N ARG A 22 6.84 60.83 0.62
CA ARG A 22 5.65 60.12 0.14
C ARG A 22 5.95 59.19 -1.04
N ALA A 23 6.76 59.66 -2.01
CA ALA A 23 7.14 58.82 -3.14
C ALA A 23 7.94 57.57 -2.69
N VAL A 24 8.87 57.72 -1.73
CA VAL A 24 9.64 56.61 -1.20
C VAL A 24 8.73 55.62 -0.40
N VAL A 25 7.80 56.15 0.37
CA VAL A 25 6.84 55.28 1.13
C VAL A 25 5.93 54.54 0.17
N ASP A 26 5.42 55.15 -0.88
CA ASP A 26 4.54 54.49 -1.86
C ASP A 26 5.31 53.40 -2.66
N GLU A 27 6.57 53.63 -2.99
CA GLU A 27 7.40 52.67 -3.67
C GLU A 27 7.75 51.47 -2.79
N ILE A 28 8.07 51.74 -1.52
CA ILE A 28 8.31 50.69 -0.51
C ILE A 28 7.03 49.88 -0.24
N CYS A 29 5.89 50.54 -0.02
CA CYS A 29 4.60 49.84 0.18
C CYS A 29 4.21 49.02 -1.03
N GLY A 30 4.42 49.53 -2.27
CA GLY A 30 4.15 48.75 -3.49
C GLY A 30 5.03 47.53 -3.63
N THR A 31 6.29 47.61 -3.22
CA THR A 31 7.24 46.47 -3.24
C THR A 31 6.88 45.44 -2.18
N PHE A 32 6.55 45.85 -0.97
CA PHE A 32 6.09 44.96 0.09
C PHE A 32 4.76 44.28 -0.28
N ALA A 33 3.80 45.01 -0.84
CA ALA A 33 2.53 44.43 -1.27
C ALA A 33 2.73 43.30 -2.32
N ARG A 34 3.64 43.51 -3.29
CA ARG A 34 3.99 42.51 -4.28
C ARG A 34 4.69 41.28 -3.62
N LEU A 35 5.62 41.53 -2.70
CA LEU A 35 6.32 40.45 -1.97
C LEU A 35 5.34 39.60 -1.18
N PHE A 36 4.42 40.21 -0.44
CA PHE A 36 3.37 39.51 0.28
C PHE A 36 2.43 38.71 -0.64
N ALA A 37 2.10 39.25 -1.81
CA ALA A 37 1.30 38.55 -2.80
C ALA A 37 2.02 37.29 -3.33
N TYR A 38 3.31 37.39 -3.62
CA TYR A 38 4.10 36.26 -4.08
C TYR A 38 4.28 35.18 -2.97
N VAL A 39 4.59 35.59 -1.75
CA VAL A 39 4.74 34.69 -0.62
C VAL A 39 3.40 34.00 -0.30
N GLY A 40 2.30 34.75 -0.35
CA GLY A 40 0.95 34.19 -0.16
C GLY A 40 0.58 33.18 -1.24
N ALA A 41 0.88 33.48 -2.51
CA ALA A 41 0.65 32.57 -3.62
C ALA A 41 1.47 31.28 -3.50
N LEU A 42 2.77 31.39 -3.14
CA LEU A 42 3.63 30.23 -2.91
C LEU A 42 3.15 29.37 -1.72
N ALA A 43 2.73 30.00 -0.63
CA ALA A 43 2.17 29.29 0.51
C ALA A 43 0.87 28.55 0.15
N LEU A 44 0.00 29.18 -0.65
CA LEU A 44 -1.22 28.55 -1.13
C LEU A 44 -0.92 27.34 -2.05
N ILE A 45 0.02 27.49 -2.95
CA ILE A 45 0.47 26.38 -3.83
C ILE A 45 1.08 25.25 -3.00
N ALA A 46 1.89 25.56 -1.99
CA ALA A 46 2.46 24.57 -1.10
C ALA A 46 1.39 23.84 -0.28
N MET A 47 0.37 24.56 0.23
CA MET A 47 -0.76 23.94 0.94
C MET A 47 -1.61 23.07 0.02
N LEU A 48 -1.90 23.53 -1.19
CA LEU A 48 -2.64 22.75 -2.18
C LEU A 48 -1.84 21.54 -2.63
N GLY A 49 -0.52 21.69 -2.82
CA GLY A 49 0.38 20.58 -3.13
C GLY A 49 0.45 19.54 -2.01
N ALA A 50 0.55 19.98 -0.76
CA ALA A 50 0.52 19.09 0.40
C ALA A 50 -0.84 18.41 0.57
N ALA A 51 -1.95 19.11 0.35
CA ALA A 51 -3.28 18.53 0.38
C ALA A 51 -3.47 17.51 -0.76
N ALA A 52 -3.03 17.83 -1.98
CA ALA A 52 -3.06 16.90 -3.11
C ALA A 52 -2.16 15.68 -2.85
N TRP A 53 -0.96 15.88 -2.28
CA TRP A 53 -0.06 14.79 -1.90
C TRP A 53 -0.70 13.87 -0.85
N ASN A 54 -1.32 14.42 0.19
CA ASN A 54 -2.05 13.64 1.19
C ASN A 54 -3.26 12.91 0.59
N HIS A 55 -3.90 13.45 -0.43
CA HIS A 55 -4.96 12.75 -1.17
C HIS A 55 -4.41 11.66 -2.10
N LEU A 56 -3.20 11.82 -2.62
CA LEU A 56 -2.53 10.82 -3.46
C LEU A 56 -1.84 9.73 -2.64
N ASP A 57 -1.27 10.07 -1.47
CA ASP A 57 -0.62 9.13 -0.55
C ASP A 57 -1.56 8.55 0.51
N GLY A 58 -2.74 9.13 0.70
CA GLY A 58 -3.76 8.70 1.67
C GLY A 58 -4.50 7.43 1.24
N GLY A 59 -3.80 6.43 0.74
CA GLY A 59 -4.29 5.08 0.49
C GLY A 59 -4.46 4.27 1.78
N ASP A 60 -4.79 4.91 2.90
CA ASP A 60 -5.00 4.24 4.18
C ASP A 60 -6.43 3.75 4.32
N GLY A 61 -6.57 2.42 4.28
CA GLY A 61 -7.74 1.73 4.85
C GLY A 61 -9.10 1.92 4.14
N ALA A 62 -9.34 3.06 3.54
CA ALA A 62 -10.58 3.41 2.86
C ALA A 62 -10.64 2.94 1.39
N ASP A 63 -9.52 2.49 0.82
CA ASP A 63 -9.39 2.25 -0.62
C ASP A 63 -10.15 1.00 -1.13
N PHE A 64 -10.73 0.21 -0.21
CA PHE A 64 -11.55 -0.93 -0.61
C PHE A 64 -12.98 -0.57 -0.95
N ALA A 65 -13.53 0.48 -0.34
CA ALA A 65 -14.91 0.93 -0.59
C ALA A 65 -15.06 1.71 -1.90
N THR A 66 -13.97 2.16 -2.51
CA THR A 66 -13.99 3.01 -3.72
C THR A 66 -13.89 2.23 -5.03
N ARG A 67 -13.71 0.91 -4.99
CA ARG A 67 -13.74 0.11 -6.23
C ARG A 67 -15.19 -0.05 -6.69
N PRO A 68 -15.52 0.26 -7.95
CA PRO A 68 -16.87 0.12 -8.45
C PRO A 68 -17.44 -1.28 -8.16
N GLY A 69 -18.58 -1.34 -7.50
CA GLY A 69 -19.30 -2.57 -7.21
C GLY A 69 -18.90 -3.29 -5.91
N TRP A 70 -17.85 -2.87 -5.20
CA TRP A 70 -17.48 -3.44 -3.90
C TRP A 70 -17.96 -2.57 -2.76
N THR A 71 -18.58 -3.18 -1.76
CA THR A 71 -19.06 -2.52 -0.54
C THR A 71 -18.57 -3.25 0.69
N ALA A 72 -18.20 -2.50 1.73
CA ALA A 72 -17.93 -3.10 3.03
C ALA A 72 -19.24 -3.68 3.60
N ALA A 73 -19.19 -4.92 4.06
CA ALA A 73 -20.32 -5.60 4.68
C ALA A 73 -20.16 -5.48 6.20
N ASP A 74 -20.66 -4.39 6.76
CA ASP A 74 -20.64 -4.17 8.20
C ASP A 74 -21.44 -5.25 8.93
N GLY A 75 -20.85 -5.83 9.98
CA GLY A 75 -21.45 -6.91 10.75
C GLY A 75 -21.43 -8.28 10.06
N ALA A 76 -20.78 -8.42 8.89
CA ALA A 76 -20.64 -9.72 8.26
C ALA A 76 -19.80 -10.65 9.12
N VAL A 77 -20.26 -11.90 9.25
CA VAL A 77 -19.56 -12.94 10.02
C VAL A 77 -18.23 -13.28 9.33
N PRO A 78 -17.10 -13.25 10.05
CA PRO A 78 -15.81 -13.70 9.54
C PRO A 78 -15.87 -15.15 9.05
N ALA A 79 -15.31 -15.39 7.86
CA ALA A 79 -15.24 -16.74 7.29
C ALA A 79 -13.93 -17.47 7.64
N PHE A 80 -12.88 -16.72 7.94
CA PHE A 80 -11.55 -17.24 8.18
C PHE A 80 -10.96 -16.69 9.47
N SER A 81 -10.02 -17.43 10.04
CA SER A 81 -9.14 -16.92 11.09
C SER A 81 -7.69 -17.25 10.79
N LEU A 82 -6.81 -16.43 11.33
CA LEU A 82 -5.36 -16.63 11.23
C LEU A 82 -4.71 -16.09 12.50
N ARG A 83 -3.92 -16.91 13.16
CA ARG A 83 -3.09 -16.51 14.30
C ARG A 83 -1.62 -16.54 13.89
N LEU A 84 -0.97 -15.38 14.00
CA LEU A 84 0.47 -15.26 13.80
C LEU A 84 1.16 -15.40 15.16
N THR A 85 2.03 -16.41 15.31
CA THR A 85 2.74 -16.70 16.58
C THR A 85 3.64 -15.56 17.01
N ASP A 86 4.24 -14.86 16.04
CA ASP A 86 5.21 -13.80 16.32
C ASP A 86 4.57 -12.49 16.77
N GLN A 87 3.24 -12.42 16.78
CA GLN A 87 2.48 -11.25 17.20
C GLN A 87 1.19 -11.65 17.94
N PRO A 88 1.30 -12.37 19.07
CA PRO A 88 0.12 -12.87 19.79
C PRO A 88 -0.79 -11.76 20.31
N ASP A 89 -0.24 -10.58 20.59
CA ASP A 89 -0.94 -9.44 21.17
C ASP A 89 -1.55 -8.50 20.13
N LYS A 90 -1.29 -8.71 18.83
CA LYS A 90 -1.82 -7.84 17.78
C LYS A 90 -3.07 -8.44 17.17
N THR A 91 -4.19 -7.84 17.50
CA THR A 91 -5.48 -8.15 16.89
C THR A 91 -5.44 -7.86 15.39
N ALA A 92 -5.80 -8.85 14.59
CA ALA A 92 -5.99 -8.64 13.15
C ALA A 92 -7.21 -7.75 12.92
N THR A 93 -7.08 -6.77 12.05
CA THR A 93 -8.25 -6.09 11.50
C THR A 93 -8.87 -6.99 10.44
N TYR A 94 -10.17 -7.30 10.60
CA TYR A 94 -10.92 -8.11 9.66
C TYR A 94 -11.92 -7.23 8.90
N THR A 95 -11.88 -7.29 7.58
CA THR A 95 -12.82 -6.56 6.72
C THR A 95 -13.44 -7.52 5.72
N VAL A 96 -14.75 -7.48 5.59
CA VAL A 96 -15.49 -8.22 4.55
C VAL A 96 -15.96 -7.25 3.50
N LEU A 97 -15.68 -7.56 2.24
CA LEU A 97 -16.19 -6.82 1.09
C LEU A 97 -17.07 -7.75 0.26
N THR A 98 -18.20 -7.26 -0.17
CA THR A 98 -19.13 -7.97 -1.06
C THR A 98 -19.31 -7.20 -2.35
N HIS A 99 -19.46 -7.93 -3.44
CA HIS A 99 -19.80 -7.38 -4.74
C HIS A 99 -21.26 -7.64 -5.07
N ALA A 100 -21.93 -6.67 -5.69
CA ALA A 100 -23.35 -6.81 -6.06
C ALA A 100 -23.61 -8.03 -6.97
N ALA A 101 -22.62 -8.47 -7.74
CA ALA A 101 -22.69 -9.67 -8.59
C ALA A 101 -22.32 -10.98 -7.85
N GLY A 102 -22.10 -10.97 -6.54
CA GLY A 102 -21.96 -12.16 -5.71
C GLY A 102 -20.55 -12.49 -5.22
N GLY A 103 -19.50 -11.79 -5.64
CA GLY A 103 -18.16 -11.98 -5.11
C GLY A 103 -18.01 -11.54 -3.65
N ARG A 104 -17.10 -12.20 -2.92
CA ARG A 104 -16.77 -11.84 -1.53
C ARG A 104 -15.27 -11.86 -1.31
N LYS A 105 -14.76 -10.85 -0.63
CA LYS A 105 -13.37 -10.77 -0.17
C LYS A 105 -13.35 -10.69 1.34
N ASP A 106 -12.59 -11.56 1.94
CA ASP A 106 -12.29 -11.57 3.36
C ASP A 106 -10.83 -11.12 3.52
N VAL A 107 -10.60 -9.98 4.16
CA VAL A 107 -9.28 -9.34 4.28
C VAL A 107 -8.87 -9.26 5.73
N LEU A 108 -7.72 -9.83 6.06
CA LEU A 108 -7.13 -9.79 7.39
C LEU A 108 -5.80 -9.04 7.32
N ARG A 109 -5.60 -8.08 8.23
CA ARG A 109 -4.39 -7.25 8.31
C ARG A 109 -3.80 -7.26 9.70
N TRP A 110 -2.48 -7.25 9.79
CA TRP A 110 -1.76 -7.24 11.06
C TRP A 110 -0.64 -6.23 11.06
N GLY A 111 -0.41 -5.74 12.28
CA GLY A 111 0.71 -4.86 12.56
C GLY A 111 0.66 -3.57 11.78
N GLU A 112 1.50 -2.67 12.18
CA GLU A 112 1.69 -1.40 11.50
C GLU A 112 3.17 -1.19 11.24
N ARG A 113 3.48 -0.73 10.03
CA ARG A 113 4.81 -0.35 9.63
C ARG A 113 4.75 0.87 8.72
N ALA A 114 5.25 2.00 9.21
CA ALA A 114 5.22 3.27 8.49
C ALA A 114 3.81 3.61 7.96
N GLY A 115 2.78 3.49 8.84
CA GLY A 115 1.40 3.79 8.50
C GLY A 115 0.68 2.74 7.65
N ARG A 116 1.30 1.56 7.40
CA ARG A 116 0.73 0.49 6.57
C ARG A 116 0.74 -0.85 7.30
N PRO A 117 -0.16 -1.79 6.96
CA PRO A 117 -0.11 -3.13 7.52
C PRO A 117 1.22 -3.82 7.24
N ALA A 118 1.81 -4.46 8.27
CA ALA A 118 3.03 -5.24 8.12
C ALA A 118 2.78 -6.58 7.41
N ALA A 119 1.55 -7.09 7.45
CA ALA A 119 1.11 -8.27 6.73
C ALA A 119 -0.38 -8.18 6.41
N GLU A 120 -0.76 -8.76 5.27
CA GLU A 120 -2.15 -8.87 4.83
C GLU A 120 -2.38 -10.22 4.15
N ILE A 121 -3.57 -10.76 4.34
CA ILE A 121 -4.09 -11.86 3.54
C ILE A 121 -5.51 -11.54 3.08
N GLU A 122 -5.76 -11.69 1.79
CA GLU A 122 -7.08 -11.60 1.18
C GLU A 122 -7.48 -12.97 0.66
N VAL A 123 -8.64 -13.43 1.06
CA VAL A 123 -9.29 -14.60 0.50
C VAL A 123 -10.48 -14.13 -0.33
N TYR A 124 -10.32 -14.18 -1.65
CA TYR A 124 -11.34 -13.73 -2.59
C TYR A 124 -12.09 -14.94 -3.16
N ARG A 125 -13.35 -15.06 -2.80
CA ARG A 125 -14.32 -15.98 -3.42
C ARG A 125 -14.88 -15.30 -4.66
N ILE A 126 -14.48 -15.83 -5.82
CA ILE A 126 -14.75 -15.21 -7.12
C ILE A 126 -16.17 -15.53 -7.52
N GLY A 127 -16.97 -14.49 -7.70
CA GLY A 127 -18.33 -14.55 -8.21
C GLY A 127 -18.40 -14.30 -9.72
N PRO A 128 -19.60 -14.07 -10.24
CA PRO A 128 -19.83 -13.76 -11.65
C PRO A 128 -19.14 -12.49 -12.15
N GLU A 129 -18.75 -11.57 -11.25
CA GLU A 129 -18.07 -10.31 -11.60
C GLU A 129 -16.73 -10.53 -12.30
N ARG A 130 -16.03 -11.62 -12.00
CA ARG A 130 -14.73 -12.02 -12.58
C ARG A 130 -13.67 -10.93 -12.70
N GLU A 131 -13.93 -9.75 -12.17
CA GLU A 131 -13.03 -8.58 -12.26
C GLU A 131 -11.66 -8.89 -11.68
N GLY A 132 -11.63 -9.63 -10.57
CA GLY A 132 -10.40 -10.05 -9.92
C GLY A 132 -9.51 -10.99 -10.73
N MET A 133 -10.01 -11.59 -11.81
CA MET A 133 -9.26 -12.51 -12.66
C MET A 133 -8.34 -11.79 -13.66
N ARG A 134 -8.64 -10.51 -14.01
CA ARG A 134 -7.98 -9.83 -15.13
C ARG A 134 -6.55 -9.38 -14.84
N ASN A 135 -6.26 -8.96 -13.62
CA ASN A 135 -4.91 -8.51 -13.24
C ASN A 135 -4.63 -8.75 -11.76
N PRO A 136 -4.42 -9.99 -11.33
CA PRO A 136 -4.23 -10.31 -9.92
C PRO A 136 -2.94 -9.72 -9.34
N VAL A 137 -1.87 -9.63 -10.14
CA VAL A 137 -0.60 -9.04 -9.72
C VAL A 137 -0.74 -7.55 -9.52
N GLY A 138 -1.40 -6.84 -10.44
CA GLY A 138 -1.64 -5.41 -10.31
C GLY A 138 -2.54 -5.06 -9.11
N GLN A 139 -3.54 -5.91 -8.82
CA GLN A 139 -4.38 -5.73 -7.63
C GLN A 139 -3.59 -5.93 -6.33
N LEU A 140 -2.70 -6.93 -6.28
CA LEU A 140 -1.81 -7.13 -5.16
C LEU A 140 -0.84 -5.95 -5.02
N ALA A 141 -0.23 -5.49 -6.12
CA ALA A 141 0.69 -4.36 -6.14
C ALA A 141 0.04 -3.08 -5.61
N SER A 142 -1.18 -2.76 -6.05
CA SER A 142 -1.93 -1.61 -5.56
C SER A 142 -2.17 -1.68 -4.05
N ARG A 143 -2.57 -2.85 -3.52
CA ARG A 143 -2.79 -3.04 -2.08
C ARG A 143 -1.50 -2.93 -1.27
N MET A 144 -0.37 -3.34 -1.84
CA MET A 144 0.96 -3.14 -1.25
C MET A 144 1.46 -1.69 -1.39
N GLY A 145 0.70 -0.81 -2.06
CA GLY A 145 1.11 0.56 -2.39
C GLY A 145 2.19 0.60 -3.46
N ARG A 146 2.17 -0.33 -4.42
CA ARG A 146 3.13 -0.47 -5.53
C ARG A 146 2.40 -0.50 -6.87
N HIS A 147 3.11 -0.21 -7.94
CA HIS A 147 2.62 -0.42 -9.29
C HIS A 147 2.92 -1.85 -9.77
N ALA A 148 2.10 -2.40 -10.66
CA ALA A 148 2.28 -3.77 -11.14
C ALA A 148 3.67 -4.03 -11.77
N PRO A 149 4.28 -3.10 -12.52
CA PRO A 149 5.63 -3.26 -13.06
C PRO A 149 6.72 -3.32 -11.99
N ASP A 150 6.42 -2.84 -10.77
CA ASP A 150 7.37 -2.85 -9.66
C ASP A 150 7.45 -4.20 -8.95
N LEU A 151 6.62 -5.18 -9.32
CA LEU A 151 6.65 -6.53 -8.79
C LEU A 151 7.27 -7.51 -9.79
N GLU A 152 8.24 -8.28 -9.34
CA GLU A 152 8.86 -9.37 -10.09
C GLU A 152 8.67 -10.71 -9.37
N ALA A 153 8.78 -11.81 -10.12
CA ALA A 153 8.70 -13.15 -9.55
C ALA A 153 9.87 -13.40 -8.58
N ALA A 154 9.52 -13.90 -7.39
CA ALA A 154 10.46 -14.22 -6.32
C ALA A 154 10.50 -15.73 -6.00
N GLY A 155 9.92 -16.55 -6.88
CA GLY A 155 9.90 -17.99 -6.76
C GLY A 155 8.55 -18.55 -6.33
N ILE A 156 8.59 -19.76 -5.78
CA ILE A 156 7.42 -20.52 -5.33
C ILE A 156 7.67 -20.98 -3.89
N VAL A 157 6.63 -21.00 -3.09
CA VAL A 157 6.63 -21.66 -1.77
C VAL A 157 5.52 -22.70 -1.72
N ASP A 158 5.81 -23.85 -1.13
CA ASP A 158 4.80 -24.85 -0.88
C ASP A 158 3.93 -24.47 0.31
N SER A 159 2.64 -24.73 0.18
CA SER A 159 1.66 -24.53 1.23
C SER A 159 0.68 -25.72 1.26
N ARG A 160 -0.16 -25.78 2.28
CA ARG A 160 -1.23 -26.78 2.34
C ARG A 160 -2.20 -26.70 1.16
N PHE A 161 -2.29 -25.55 0.50
CA PHE A 161 -3.08 -25.35 -0.73
C PHE A 161 -2.29 -25.64 -2.02
N GLY A 162 -1.11 -26.27 -1.90
CA GLY A 162 -0.17 -26.51 -3.00
C GLY A 162 0.77 -25.32 -3.25
N PRO A 163 1.48 -25.31 -4.38
CA PRO A 163 2.47 -24.29 -4.70
C PRO A 163 1.85 -22.91 -4.85
N VAL A 164 2.53 -21.89 -4.30
CA VAL A 164 2.10 -20.49 -4.25
C VAL A 164 3.19 -19.62 -4.87
N SER A 165 2.82 -18.77 -5.82
CA SER A 165 3.73 -17.82 -6.46
C SER A 165 4.11 -16.70 -5.50
N LEU A 166 5.40 -16.40 -5.43
CA LEU A 166 5.95 -15.30 -4.65
C LEU A 166 6.33 -14.14 -5.55
N LEU A 167 6.12 -12.94 -5.05
CA LEU A 167 6.38 -11.68 -5.73
C LEU A 167 7.17 -10.75 -4.81
N ARG A 168 8.18 -10.08 -5.35
CA ARG A 168 8.96 -9.06 -4.62
C ARG A 168 9.01 -7.76 -5.41
N GLN A 169 9.37 -6.69 -4.76
CA GLN A 169 9.61 -5.44 -5.46
C GLN A 169 10.89 -5.54 -6.30
N ALA A 170 10.78 -5.18 -7.58
CA ALA A 170 11.90 -5.16 -8.51
C ALA A 170 12.97 -4.16 -8.04
N GLY A 171 14.25 -4.55 -8.20
CA GLY A 171 15.38 -3.68 -7.89
C GLY A 171 15.58 -3.35 -6.41
N THR A 172 14.74 -3.89 -5.51
CA THR A 172 14.91 -3.68 -4.07
C THR A 172 15.76 -4.77 -3.47
N PRO A 173 16.91 -4.44 -2.84
CA PRO A 173 17.72 -5.43 -2.16
C PRO A 173 16.94 -6.03 -0.98
N ASP A 174 17.26 -7.28 -0.64
CA ASP A 174 16.77 -7.89 0.58
C ASP A 174 17.28 -7.13 1.78
N GLY A 175 16.38 -6.71 2.66
CA GLY A 175 16.75 -5.94 3.83
C GLY A 175 15.58 -5.66 4.75
N PRO A 176 15.83 -4.93 5.86
CA PRO A 176 14.77 -4.48 6.73
C PRO A 176 13.78 -3.64 5.94
N GLY A 177 12.52 -4.04 5.94
CA GLY A 177 11.46 -3.31 5.24
C GLY A 177 11.03 -3.87 3.91
N ALA A 178 11.77 -4.80 3.32
CA ALA A 178 11.29 -5.51 2.15
C ALA A 178 10.09 -6.38 2.50
N CYS A 179 9.09 -6.39 1.63
CA CYS A 179 7.90 -7.23 1.77
C CYS A 179 7.87 -8.27 0.65
N LEU A 180 7.36 -9.43 0.96
CA LEU A 180 7.17 -10.52 0.01
C LEU A 180 5.68 -10.72 -0.21
N GLY A 181 5.22 -10.47 -1.43
CA GLY A 181 3.87 -10.74 -1.89
C GLY A 181 3.69 -12.21 -2.26
N PHE A 182 2.46 -12.70 -2.21
CA PHE A 182 2.10 -14.04 -2.64
C PHE A 182 0.74 -14.09 -3.33
N LEU A 183 0.61 -15.05 -4.24
CA LEU A 183 -0.60 -15.25 -5.03
C LEU A 183 -0.84 -16.73 -5.28
N LYS A 184 -2.04 -17.20 -4.93
CA LYS A 184 -2.56 -18.54 -5.21
C LYS A 184 -3.94 -18.44 -5.82
N THR A 185 -4.14 -19.01 -6.99
CA THR A 185 -5.47 -19.19 -7.60
C THR A 185 -5.85 -20.68 -7.53
N ILE A 186 -7.09 -20.93 -7.14
CA ILE A 186 -7.70 -22.24 -7.07
C ILE A 186 -8.91 -22.22 -8.01
N ALA A 187 -9.02 -23.20 -8.88
CA ALA A 187 -10.08 -23.23 -9.88
C ALA A 187 -11.42 -23.75 -9.31
N VAL A 188 -11.35 -24.72 -8.41
CA VAL A 188 -12.52 -25.34 -7.79
C VAL A 188 -12.27 -25.46 -6.28
N PRO A 189 -13.04 -24.77 -5.46
CA PRO A 189 -13.91 -23.64 -5.80
C PRO A 189 -13.13 -22.48 -6.41
N ALA A 190 -13.83 -21.59 -7.14
CA ALA A 190 -13.18 -20.40 -7.73
C ALA A 190 -12.73 -19.44 -6.61
N LEU A 191 -11.46 -19.57 -6.20
CA LEU A 191 -10.89 -18.88 -5.06
C LEU A 191 -9.51 -18.32 -5.40
N ARG A 192 -9.22 -17.15 -4.88
CA ARG A 192 -7.87 -16.57 -4.89
C ARG A 192 -7.45 -16.22 -3.47
N ILE A 193 -6.27 -16.69 -3.08
CA ILE A 193 -5.61 -16.31 -1.83
C ILE A 193 -4.40 -15.44 -2.22
N SER A 194 -4.35 -14.21 -1.74
CA SER A 194 -3.27 -13.27 -2.04
C SER A 194 -2.97 -12.40 -0.84
N GLY A 195 -1.76 -11.87 -0.77
CA GLY A 195 -1.35 -11.01 0.32
C GLY A 195 0.14 -10.76 0.34
N TRP A 196 0.64 -10.24 1.44
CA TRP A 196 2.07 -10.02 1.65
C TRP A 196 2.45 -10.17 3.12
N SER A 197 3.75 -10.33 3.34
CA SER A 197 4.37 -10.23 4.66
C SER A 197 5.69 -9.48 4.56
N CYS A 198 5.88 -8.52 5.47
CA CYS A 198 7.14 -7.79 5.67
C CYS A 198 7.94 -8.34 6.84
N GLN A 199 7.58 -9.51 7.37
CA GLN A 199 8.25 -10.16 8.50
C GLN A 199 9.56 -10.80 8.05
N GLY A 200 10.61 -10.59 8.84
CA GLY A 200 11.95 -11.12 8.58
C GLY A 200 12.84 -10.19 7.76
N VAL A 201 14.14 -10.30 8.01
CA VAL A 201 15.17 -9.47 7.37
C VAL A 201 15.72 -10.11 6.10
N ALA A 202 15.66 -11.43 5.96
CA ALA A 202 16.14 -12.18 4.81
C ALA A 202 14.98 -12.77 4.00
N LEU A 203 15.18 -12.97 2.70
CA LEU A 203 14.20 -13.56 1.79
C LEU A 203 13.69 -14.91 2.30
N GLN A 204 14.58 -15.76 2.80
CA GLN A 204 14.22 -17.08 3.32
C GLN A 204 13.27 -16.99 4.53
N THR A 205 13.53 -16.05 5.44
CA THR A 205 12.65 -15.83 6.60
C THR A 205 11.29 -15.33 6.17
N ARG A 206 11.22 -14.43 5.18
CA ARG A 206 9.94 -13.95 4.61
C ARG A 206 9.18 -15.05 3.89
N ARG A 207 9.88 -15.94 3.17
CA ARG A 207 9.26 -17.12 2.54
C ARG A 207 8.65 -18.05 3.60
N ALA A 208 9.37 -18.32 4.67
CA ALA A 208 8.86 -19.11 5.79
C ALA A 208 7.64 -18.46 6.43
N ALA A 209 7.66 -17.13 6.64
CA ALA A 209 6.53 -16.39 7.17
C ALA A 209 5.28 -16.50 6.28
N VAL A 210 5.43 -16.37 4.95
CA VAL A 210 4.32 -16.57 4.00
C VAL A 210 3.79 -17.99 4.03
N GLY A 211 4.66 -19.00 4.03
CA GLY A 211 4.27 -20.40 4.17
C GLY A 211 3.47 -20.65 5.45
N CYS A 212 3.94 -20.10 6.56
CA CYS A 212 3.25 -20.14 7.85
C CYS A 212 1.88 -19.48 7.82
N MET A 213 1.76 -18.30 7.24
CA MET A 213 0.46 -17.63 7.10
C MET A 213 -0.55 -18.53 6.39
N LEU A 214 -0.16 -19.16 5.30
CA LEU A 214 -1.02 -20.03 4.51
C LEU A 214 -1.38 -21.33 5.26
N ASN A 215 -0.43 -21.92 5.99
CA ASN A 215 -0.66 -23.12 6.75
C ASN A 215 -1.55 -22.91 7.99
N ARG A 216 -1.56 -21.69 8.54
CA ARG A 216 -2.37 -21.33 9.72
C ARG A 216 -3.73 -20.71 9.38
N LEU A 217 -3.99 -20.41 8.11
CA LEU A 217 -5.30 -19.92 7.68
C LEU A 217 -6.35 -21.01 7.95
N THR A 218 -7.36 -20.75 8.75
CA THR A 218 -8.42 -21.70 9.09
C THR A 218 -9.78 -21.19 8.65
N LEU A 219 -10.63 -22.09 8.18
CA LEU A 219 -12.03 -21.84 7.89
C LEU A 219 -12.82 -21.91 9.20
N LEU A 220 -13.64 -20.91 9.47
CA LEU A 220 -14.52 -20.89 10.65
C LEU A 220 -15.82 -21.63 10.35
N SER A 221 -16.31 -22.41 11.31
CA SER A 221 -17.53 -23.21 11.19
C SER A 221 -18.78 -22.37 10.95
N SER A 222 -18.81 -21.13 11.44
CA SER A 222 -19.90 -20.17 11.21
C SER A 222 -20.12 -19.79 9.74
N SER A 223 -19.16 -20.06 8.87
CA SER A 223 -19.21 -19.79 7.42
C SER A 223 -19.14 -21.02 6.54
N SER A 224 -19.22 -22.21 7.13
CA SER A 224 -19.16 -23.50 6.43
C SER A 224 -20.40 -23.84 5.60
N HIS A 225 -21.25 -22.87 5.30
CA HIS A 225 -22.40 -23.07 4.38
C HIS A 225 -21.98 -23.27 2.91
N ASP A 226 -20.70 -23.05 2.57
CA ASP A 226 -20.15 -23.36 1.26
C ASP A 226 -19.44 -24.74 1.31
N PRO A 227 -20.09 -25.80 0.81
CA PRO A 227 -19.55 -27.16 0.88
C PRO A 227 -18.25 -27.30 0.08
N ALA A 228 -18.08 -26.58 -1.03
CA ALA A 228 -16.88 -26.66 -1.85
C ALA A 228 -15.68 -26.03 -1.13
N LEU A 229 -15.91 -24.96 -0.38
CA LEU A 229 -14.87 -24.34 0.44
C LEU A 229 -14.49 -25.24 1.64
N THR A 230 -15.48 -25.84 2.27
CA THR A 230 -15.27 -26.81 3.36
C THR A 230 -14.44 -28.00 2.89
N GLU A 231 -14.76 -28.57 1.73
CA GLU A 231 -14.04 -29.68 1.12
C GLU A 231 -12.59 -29.28 0.78
N LEU A 232 -12.37 -28.08 0.20
CA LEU A 232 -11.02 -27.59 -0.08
C LEU A 232 -10.16 -27.54 1.18
N PHE A 233 -10.70 -27.03 2.30
CA PHE A 233 -9.96 -26.94 3.55
C PHE A 233 -9.73 -28.31 4.19
N ALA A 234 -10.69 -29.23 4.09
CA ALA A 234 -10.54 -30.60 4.54
C ALA A 234 -9.43 -31.34 3.78
N GLN A 235 -9.40 -31.20 2.45
CA GLN A 235 -8.35 -31.76 1.59
C GLN A 235 -6.97 -31.14 1.82
N ALA A 236 -6.93 -29.88 2.24
CA ALA A 236 -5.68 -29.18 2.56
C ALA A 236 -5.11 -29.57 3.93
N GLU A 237 -5.94 -30.04 4.87
CA GLU A 237 -5.53 -30.29 6.26
C GLU A 237 -4.38 -31.31 6.41
N PRO A 238 -4.37 -32.45 5.69
CA PRO A 238 -3.26 -33.43 5.79
C PRO A 238 -1.89 -32.87 5.33
N ARG A 239 -1.89 -31.78 4.56
CA ARG A 239 -0.67 -31.10 4.07
C ARG A 239 -0.23 -29.95 4.95
N ARG A 240 -0.92 -29.73 6.05
CA ARG A 240 -0.57 -28.68 7.00
C ARG A 240 0.75 -29.00 7.69
N THR A 241 1.65 -28.04 7.69
CA THR A 241 2.94 -28.15 8.36
C THR A 241 3.00 -27.19 9.55
N ASP A 242 3.61 -27.66 10.65
CA ASP A 242 3.84 -26.83 11.82
C ASP A 242 4.90 -25.76 11.54
N CYS A 243 4.59 -24.55 11.91
CA CYS A 243 5.47 -23.41 11.71
C CYS A 243 6.49 -23.22 12.85
N ASP A 244 6.25 -23.87 13.98
CA ASP A 244 7.07 -23.73 15.19
C ASP A 244 8.22 -24.73 15.25
N ALA A 245 8.30 -25.67 14.30
CA ALA A 245 9.36 -26.67 14.27
C ALA A 245 10.69 -26.00 13.86
N PRO A 246 11.73 -26.07 14.73
CA PRO A 246 13.06 -25.63 14.36
C PRO A 246 13.55 -26.53 13.21
N GLY A 247 13.54 -26.00 11.99
CA GLY A 247 13.93 -26.72 10.78
C GLY A 247 13.00 -26.59 9.59
N VAL A 248 11.79 -26.05 9.73
CA VAL A 248 10.85 -25.82 8.60
C VAL A 248 11.46 -24.91 7.55
N ALA A 249 12.40 -24.04 7.92
CA ALA A 249 13.20 -23.28 6.96
C ALA A 249 14.06 -24.15 6.02
N LYS A 250 14.28 -25.43 6.35
CA LYS A 250 15.12 -26.36 5.57
C LYS A 250 14.35 -27.19 4.55
N THR A 251 13.03 -27.30 4.66
CA THR A 251 12.20 -28.12 3.77
C THR A 251 11.44 -27.35 2.71
N LEU A 252 11.54 -26.03 2.72
CA LEU A 252 11.08 -25.21 1.59
C LEU A 252 12.08 -25.38 0.45
N ASN A 253 11.89 -26.45 -0.33
CA ASN A 253 12.64 -26.70 -1.55
C ASN A 253 12.51 -25.48 -2.45
N ASP A 254 13.56 -24.67 -2.52
CA ASP A 254 13.68 -23.57 -3.45
C ASP A 254 13.89 -24.14 -4.87
N TRP A 255 12.80 -24.33 -5.57
CA TRP A 255 12.81 -24.86 -6.94
C TRP A 255 13.57 -23.98 -7.92
N ILE A 256 13.93 -22.76 -7.54
CA ILE A 256 14.51 -21.76 -8.42
C ILE A 256 15.99 -21.51 -8.15
N SER A 257 16.54 -21.96 -7.03
CA SER A 257 17.99 -21.96 -6.87
C SER A 257 18.59 -23.12 -7.65
N ALA A 258 18.79 -22.93 -8.95
CA ALA A 258 19.45 -23.89 -9.85
C ALA A 258 20.85 -24.29 -9.39
N LEU A 259 21.43 -23.58 -8.43
CA LEU A 259 22.77 -23.84 -7.88
C LEU A 259 22.79 -25.03 -6.90
N ASP A 260 21.67 -25.34 -6.24
CA ASP A 260 21.61 -26.38 -5.21
C ASP A 260 20.69 -27.57 -5.55
N ASN A 261 20.06 -27.57 -6.73
CA ASN A 261 19.20 -28.69 -7.13
C ASN A 261 19.92 -29.59 -8.15
N PRO A 262 20.46 -30.77 -7.73
CA PRO A 262 21.18 -31.67 -8.62
C PRO A 262 20.33 -32.25 -9.77
N ARG A 263 18.99 -32.16 -9.67
CA ARG A 263 18.07 -32.63 -10.72
C ARG A 263 17.87 -31.65 -11.87
N LEU A 264 18.26 -30.37 -11.69
CA LEU A 264 18.25 -29.38 -12.78
C LEU A 264 19.59 -29.29 -13.52
N ARG A 265 20.62 -30.01 -13.07
CA ARG A 265 21.86 -30.20 -13.80
C ARG A 265 21.68 -31.35 -14.76
N GLY A 266 21.03 -31.10 -15.90
CA GLY A 266 21.05 -32.02 -17.01
C GLY A 266 22.49 -32.22 -17.50
N PRO A 267 22.84 -33.39 -18.09
CA PRO A 267 24.11 -33.54 -18.77
C PRO A 267 24.14 -32.53 -19.93
N LEU A 268 25.23 -31.75 -20.04
CA LEU A 268 25.55 -30.92 -21.18
C LEU A 268 25.82 -31.81 -22.40
#